data_aa18d471d1fc362b9d0e0178014c8cd2
#
_entry.id   aa18d471d1fc362b9d0e0178014c8cd2
#
_cell.length_a   1.000
_cell.length_b   1.000
_cell.length_c   1.000
_cell.angle_alpha   90.00
_cell.angle_beta   90.00
_cell.angle_gamma   90.00
#
_symmetry.space_group_name_H-M   'P 1'
#
loop_
_entity.id
_entity.type
_entity.pdbx_description
1 polymer ?
#
loop_
_entity_poly.entity_id
_entity_poly.type
_entity_poly.pdbx_seq_one_letter_code
_entity_poly.pdbx_strand_id
1 'polypeptide(L)'
;RIEHPWAALQEANEEKENAKLEKRAYQSVTFENGDTRSELLVRSRYLLFKSSEKWTDEQKLRAKILFREYPDIKKAYGLSHSLRMIFAKNTVKDAARLSLAKWYNKVEEANFHSFNVIAATIYEHYDDILNFYINRATNAAAESFNAKIKLFRANVRGVVDKSFFLFRIAKLYAYPH
;
A
#
# COMPACT_ATOMS: atom_id res chain seq x y z
N ARG A 1 -9.84 7.09 15.83
CA ARG A 1 -10.18 6.18 14.73
C ARG A 1 -8.98 5.34 14.35
N ILE A 2 -9.20 4.04 14.29
CA ILE A 2 -8.12 3.08 13.98
C ILE A 2 -8.20 2.74 12.49
N GLU A 3 -7.45 3.46 11.67
CA GLU A 3 -7.43 3.27 10.21
C GLU A 3 -6.41 2.22 9.76
N HIS A 4 -5.49 1.83 10.66
CA HIS A 4 -4.40 0.92 10.34
C HIS A 4 -4.16 -0.10 11.47
N PRO A 5 -3.88 -1.39 11.15
CA PRO A 5 -3.63 -2.43 12.16
C PRO A 5 -2.51 -2.10 13.16
N TRP A 6 -1.53 -1.29 12.75
CA TRP A 6 -0.44 -0.87 13.62
C TRP A 6 -0.92 0.01 14.78
N ALA A 7 -1.84 0.95 14.52
CA ALA A 7 -2.42 1.79 15.58
C ALA A 7 -3.20 0.93 16.58
N ALA A 8 -4.01 -0.02 16.10
CA ALA A 8 -4.71 -0.98 16.95
C ALA A 8 -3.75 -1.87 17.77
N LEU A 9 -2.61 -2.24 17.20
CA LEU A 9 -1.58 -3.02 17.90
C LEU A 9 -0.90 -2.21 19.00
N GLN A 10 -0.66 -0.92 18.77
CA GLN A 10 -0.11 -0.02 19.79
C GLN A 10 -1.07 0.09 20.98
N GLU A 11 -2.37 0.33 20.75
CA GLU A 11 -3.38 0.34 21.81
C GLU A 11 -3.43 -0.98 22.58
N ALA A 12 -3.39 -2.13 21.90
CA ALA A 12 -3.39 -3.43 22.55
C ALA A 12 -2.13 -3.67 23.39
N ASN A 13 -0.99 -3.14 22.99
CA ASN A 13 0.25 -3.20 23.76
C ASN A 13 0.21 -2.28 24.97
N GLU A 14 -0.32 -1.07 24.83
CA GLU A 14 -0.52 -0.12 25.93
C GLU A 14 -1.47 -0.69 26.99
N GLU A 15 -2.58 -1.31 26.59
CA GLU A 15 -3.48 -2.01 27.52
C GLU A 15 -2.76 -3.09 28.33
N LYS A 16 -1.89 -3.87 27.66
CA LYS A 16 -1.10 -4.92 28.30
C LYS A 16 -0.10 -4.35 29.32
N GLU A 17 0.60 -3.29 28.95
CA GLU A 17 1.55 -2.63 29.86
C GLU A 17 0.83 -1.96 31.04
N ASN A 18 -0.30 -1.31 30.81
CA ASN A 18 -1.12 -0.72 31.87
C ASN A 18 -1.62 -1.78 32.86
N ALA A 19 -2.12 -2.92 32.33
CA ALA A 19 -2.53 -4.04 33.20
C ALA A 19 -1.37 -4.56 34.06
N LYS A 20 -0.15 -4.59 33.52
CA LYS A 20 1.05 -5.00 34.24
C LYS A 20 1.43 -3.99 35.31
N LEU A 21 1.36 -2.69 35.03
CA LEU A 21 1.60 -1.63 36.03
C LEU A 21 0.59 -1.65 37.15
N GLU A 22 -0.67 -1.94 36.87
CA GLU A 22 -1.76 -2.05 37.84
C GLU A 22 -1.80 -3.42 38.52
N LYS A 23 -0.85 -4.31 38.25
CA LYS A 23 -0.78 -5.69 38.76
C LYS A 23 -2.07 -6.50 38.52
N ARG A 24 -2.80 -6.18 37.43
CA ARG A 24 -3.97 -6.93 36.93
C ARG A 24 -3.52 -8.09 36.05
N ALA A 25 -4.25 -9.22 36.15
CA ALA A 25 -4.08 -10.29 35.16
C ALA A 25 -4.60 -9.82 33.79
N TYR A 26 -3.71 -9.70 32.80
CA TYR A 26 -4.09 -9.42 31.41
C TYR A 26 -4.60 -10.70 30.74
N GLN A 27 -5.88 -10.73 30.39
CA GLN A 27 -6.45 -11.81 29.60
C GLN A 27 -6.57 -11.34 28.14
N SER A 28 -5.76 -11.93 27.25
CA SER A 28 -5.88 -11.68 25.82
C SER A 28 -7.14 -12.35 25.27
N VAL A 29 -7.95 -11.60 24.54
CA VAL A 29 -9.08 -12.16 23.78
C VAL A 29 -8.51 -13.08 22.71
N THR A 30 -9.01 -14.33 22.64
CA THR A 30 -8.72 -15.28 21.57
C THR A 30 -9.95 -15.41 20.69
N PHE A 31 -9.76 -15.28 19.37
CA PHE A 31 -10.84 -15.34 18.37
C PHE A 31 -11.08 -16.78 17.89
N GLU A 32 -12.18 -16.97 17.13
CA GLU A 32 -12.60 -18.26 16.60
C GLU A 32 -11.57 -18.97 15.70
N ASN A 33 -10.60 -18.22 15.14
CA ASN A 33 -9.50 -18.77 14.35
C ASN A 33 -8.25 -19.12 15.17
N GLY A 34 -8.31 -19.00 16.48
CA GLY A 34 -7.21 -19.24 17.42
C GLY A 34 -6.21 -18.11 17.55
N ASP A 35 -6.34 -17.01 16.79
CA ASP A 35 -5.48 -15.84 16.95
C ASP A 35 -5.86 -15.07 18.21
N THR A 36 -4.87 -14.62 18.98
CA THR A 36 -5.04 -13.56 19.96
C THR A 36 -5.21 -12.21 19.26
N ARG A 37 -5.69 -11.18 19.97
CA ARG A 37 -5.85 -9.81 19.42
C ARG A 37 -4.58 -9.30 18.75
N SER A 38 -3.43 -9.46 19.40
CA SER A 38 -2.14 -9.04 18.84
C SER A 38 -1.74 -9.86 17.60
N GLU A 39 -1.96 -11.18 17.61
CA GLU A 39 -1.67 -12.04 16.46
C GLU A 39 -2.58 -11.74 15.27
N LEU A 40 -3.88 -11.50 15.51
CA LEU A 40 -4.81 -11.06 14.47
C LEU A 40 -4.29 -9.81 13.77
N LEU A 41 -3.88 -8.79 14.51
CA LEU A 41 -3.42 -7.51 13.97
C LEU A 41 -2.09 -7.65 13.22
N VAL A 42 -1.11 -8.36 13.79
CA VAL A 42 0.20 -8.59 13.16
C VAL A 42 0.06 -9.39 11.86
N ARG A 43 -0.67 -10.51 11.90
CA ARG A 43 -0.85 -11.40 10.75
C ARG A 43 -1.72 -10.78 9.66
N SER A 44 -2.63 -9.88 10.02
CA SER A 44 -3.51 -9.18 9.06
C SER A 44 -2.78 -8.17 8.20
N ARG A 45 -1.62 -7.65 8.62
CA ARG A 45 -0.86 -6.66 7.87
C ARG A 45 -0.63 -7.07 6.42
N TYR A 46 -0.23 -8.32 6.18
CA TYR A 46 0.10 -8.78 4.83
C TYR A 46 -1.12 -9.04 3.96
N LEU A 47 -2.25 -9.44 4.52
CA LEU A 47 -3.47 -9.66 3.74
C LEU A 47 -4.08 -8.35 3.25
N LEU A 48 -3.93 -7.24 4.00
CA LEU A 48 -4.46 -5.94 3.60
C LEU A 48 -3.73 -5.31 2.39
N PHE A 49 -2.53 -5.77 2.08
CA PHE A 49 -1.84 -5.38 0.84
C PHE A 49 -2.30 -6.17 -0.40
N LYS A 50 -3.06 -7.25 -0.21
CA LYS A 50 -3.56 -8.09 -1.30
C LYS A 50 -5.01 -7.73 -1.63
N SER A 51 -5.40 -7.97 -2.88
CA SER A 51 -6.81 -8.04 -3.26
C SER A 51 -7.48 -9.24 -2.58
N SER A 52 -8.73 -9.08 -2.15
CA SER A 52 -9.49 -10.15 -1.49
C SER A 52 -9.63 -11.43 -2.32
N GLU A 53 -9.59 -11.30 -3.64
CA GLU A 53 -9.59 -12.43 -4.58
C GLU A 53 -8.35 -13.33 -4.46
N LYS A 54 -7.25 -12.79 -3.94
CA LYS A 54 -5.96 -13.48 -3.75
C LYS A 54 -5.77 -14.01 -2.32
N TRP A 55 -6.79 -13.92 -1.48
CA TRP A 55 -6.71 -14.43 -0.11
C TRP A 55 -6.93 -15.94 -0.07
N THR A 56 -6.14 -16.63 0.74
CA THR A 56 -6.42 -18.01 1.14
C THR A 56 -7.65 -18.05 2.04
N ASP A 57 -8.22 -19.22 2.25
CA ASP A 57 -9.42 -19.35 3.10
C ASP A 57 -9.14 -18.97 4.55
N GLU A 58 -7.95 -19.26 5.08
CA GLU A 58 -7.50 -18.78 6.38
C GLU A 58 -7.40 -17.24 6.42
N GLN A 59 -6.90 -16.61 5.35
CA GLN A 59 -6.83 -15.16 5.24
C GLN A 59 -8.21 -14.53 5.15
N LYS A 60 -9.18 -15.17 4.46
CA LYS A 60 -10.57 -14.71 4.42
C LYS A 60 -11.21 -14.76 5.81
N LEU A 61 -11.01 -15.85 6.55
CA LEU A 61 -11.51 -15.97 7.92
C LEU A 61 -10.91 -14.89 8.81
N ARG A 62 -9.59 -14.71 8.75
CA ARG A 62 -8.88 -13.66 9.50
C ARG A 62 -9.38 -12.26 9.14
N ALA A 63 -9.58 -11.97 7.86
CA ALA A 63 -10.12 -10.71 7.39
C ALA A 63 -11.55 -10.46 7.90
N LYS A 64 -12.39 -11.51 7.93
CA LYS A 64 -13.74 -11.43 8.47
C LYS A 64 -13.75 -11.04 9.94
N ILE A 65 -12.89 -11.65 10.75
CA ILE A 65 -12.73 -11.32 12.16
C ILE A 65 -12.21 -9.88 12.30
N LEU A 66 -11.11 -9.55 11.60
CA LEU A 66 -10.52 -8.21 11.65
C LEU A 66 -11.54 -7.12 11.32
N PHE A 67 -12.32 -7.30 10.28
CA PHE A 67 -13.30 -6.30 9.82
C PHE A 67 -14.54 -6.21 10.71
N ARG A 68 -14.83 -7.24 11.48
CA ARG A 68 -15.87 -7.22 12.52
C ARG A 68 -15.39 -6.41 13.72
N GLU A 69 -14.18 -6.67 14.17
CA GLU A 69 -13.59 -6.01 15.36
C GLU A 69 -13.16 -4.56 15.06
N TYR A 70 -12.71 -4.30 13.84
CA TYR A 70 -12.19 -2.99 13.40
C TYR A 70 -12.87 -2.49 12.13
N PRO A 71 -14.11 -1.95 12.22
CA PRO A 71 -14.84 -1.45 11.05
C PRO A 71 -14.14 -0.33 10.28
N ASP A 72 -13.35 0.50 10.97
CA ASP A 72 -12.58 1.56 10.32
C ASP A 72 -11.45 1.00 9.45
N ILE A 73 -10.80 -0.09 9.86
CA ILE A 73 -9.82 -0.82 9.01
C ILE A 73 -10.50 -1.38 7.77
N LYS A 74 -11.74 -1.90 7.88
CA LYS A 74 -12.52 -2.34 6.72
C LYS A 74 -12.77 -1.21 5.74
N LYS A 75 -13.18 -0.03 6.22
CA LYS A 75 -13.39 1.16 5.39
C LYS A 75 -12.09 1.61 4.72
N ALA A 76 -10.99 1.70 5.46
CA ALA A 76 -9.67 2.04 4.94
C ALA A 76 -9.20 1.05 3.86
N TYR A 77 -9.37 -0.25 4.09
CA TYR A 77 -9.10 -1.29 3.08
C TYR A 77 -9.94 -1.09 1.82
N GLY A 78 -11.23 -0.80 1.96
CA GLY A 78 -12.14 -0.53 0.84
C GLY A 78 -11.70 0.68 0.02
N LEU A 79 -11.28 1.77 0.65
CA LEU A 79 -10.75 2.97 -0.02
C LEU A 79 -9.45 2.67 -0.78
N SER A 80 -8.49 2.00 -0.13
CA SER A 80 -7.23 1.59 -0.76
C SER A 80 -7.47 0.66 -1.95
N HIS A 81 -8.35 -0.33 -1.77
CA HIS A 81 -8.67 -1.29 -2.82
C HIS A 81 -9.37 -0.61 -4.00
N SER A 82 -10.35 0.27 -3.75
CA SER A 82 -11.05 1.00 -4.82
C SER A 82 -10.11 1.90 -5.60
N LEU A 83 -9.17 2.59 -4.95
CA LEU A 83 -8.14 3.39 -5.63
C LEU A 83 -7.28 2.51 -6.54
N ARG A 84 -6.80 1.36 -6.04
CA ARG A 84 -6.03 0.39 -6.84
C ARG A 84 -6.82 -0.08 -8.06
N MET A 85 -8.12 -0.35 -7.91
CA MET A 85 -8.97 -0.80 -9.01
C MET A 85 -9.19 0.28 -10.06
N ILE A 86 -9.17 1.56 -9.71
CA ILE A 86 -9.23 2.67 -10.66
C ILE A 86 -8.06 2.58 -11.65
N PHE A 87 -6.85 2.38 -11.14
CA PHE A 87 -5.65 2.27 -11.99
C PHE A 87 -5.56 0.94 -12.73
N ALA A 88 -6.07 -0.15 -12.15
CA ALA A 88 -5.99 -1.48 -12.75
C ALA A 88 -7.02 -1.72 -13.86
N LYS A 89 -8.28 -1.27 -13.68
CA LYS A 89 -9.40 -1.61 -14.54
C LYS A 89 -9.72 -0.56 -15.62
N ASN A 90 -9.53 0.72 -15.32
CA ASN A 90 -9.82 1.76 -16.29
C ASN A 90 -8.77 1.76 -17.41
N THR A 91 -9.24 1.88 -18.64
CA THR A 91 -8.40 1.93 -19.85
C THR A 91 -8.46 3.28 -20.55
N VAL A 92 -9.46 4.10 -20.20
CA VAL A 92 -9.75 5.39 -20.80
C VAL A 92 -9.66 6.49 -19.76
N LYS A 93 -9.03 7.62 -20.11
CA LYS A 93 -8.80 8.77 -19.22
C LYS A 93 -10.10 9.28 -18.59
N ASP A 94 -11.17 9.42 -19.37
CA ASP A 94 -12.44 9.97 -18.86
C ASP A 94 -13.15 9.02 -17.87
N ALA A 95 -13.08 7.69 -18.11
CA ALA A 95 -13.59 6.69 -17.19
C ALA A 95 -12.81 6.71 -15.85
N ALA A 96 -11.48 6.89 -15.92
CA ALA A 96 -10.64 7.02 -14.75
C ALA A 96 -10.96 8.31 -13.98
N ARG A 97 -11.17 9.42 -14.69
CA ARG A 97 -11.58 10.72 -14.10
C ARG A 97 -12.87 10.59 -13.29
N LEU A 98 -13.91 9.98 -13.88
CA LEU A 98 -15.19 9.76 -13.20
C LEU A 98 -15.02 8.82 -12.00
N SER A 99 -14.21 7.79 -12.13
CA SER A 99 -13.94 6.85 -11.05
C SER A 99 -13.19 7.50 -9.89
N LEU A 100 -12.23 8.40 -10.17
CA LEU A 100 -11.54 9.20 -9.17
C LEU A 100 -12.48 10.16 -8.46
N ALA A 101 -13.38 10.85 -9.20
CA ALA A 101 -14.37 11.73 -8.59
C ALA A 101 -15.25 10.98 -7.57
N LYS A 102 -15.72 9.78 -7.94
CA LYS A 102 -16.46 8.91 -7.00
C LYS A 102 -15.63 8.44 -5.82
N TRP A 103 -14.34 8.25 -6.02
CA TRP A 103 -13.43 7.88 -4.93
C TRP A 103 -13.20 9.04 -3.96
N TYR A 104 -13.05 10.27 -4.45
CA TYR A 104 -12.95 11.47 -3.60
C TYR A 104 -14.16 11.62 -2.68
N ASN A 105 -15.38 11.47 -3.19
CA ASN A 105 -16.59 11.52 -2.36
C ASN A 105 -16.54 10.48 -1.23
N LYS A 106 -16.11 9.25 -1.52
CA LYS A 106 -15.94 8.20 -0.49
C LYS A 106 -14.87 8.54 0.55
N VAL A 107 -13.79 9.21 0.16
CA VAL A 107 -12.74 9.67 1.09
C VAL A 107 -13.30 10.74 2.00
N GLU A 108 -14.04 11.70 1.44
CA GLU A 108 -14.68 12.77 2.20
C GLU A 108 -15.69 12.20 3.21
N GLU A 109 -16.58 11.29 2.78
CA GLU A 109 -17.54 10.59 3.66
C GLU A 109 -16.85 9.80 4.77
N ALA A 110 -15.73 9.14 4.47
CA ALA A 110 -14.96 8.38 5.47
C ALA A 110 -14.25 9.29 6.47
N ASN A 111 -13.83 10.47 6.03
CA ASN A 111 -13.12 11.50 6.80
C ASN A 111 -11.91 10.94 7.57
N PHE A 112 -11.09 10.14 6.90
CA PHE A 112 -9.84 9.64 7.44
C PHE A 112 -8.69 10.58 7.08
N HIS A 113 -7.94 11.04 8.07
CA HIS A 113 -6.86 12.00 7.87
C HIS A 113 -5.82 11.51 6.86
N SER A 114 -5.41 10.24 6.95
CA SER A 114 -4.44 9.62 6.04
C SER A 114 -4.92 9.63 4.59
N PHE A 115 -6.21 9.35 4.36
CA PHE A 115 -6.80 9.36 3.02
C PHE A 115 -7.05 10.77 2.50
N ASN A 116 -7.33 11.74 3.35
CA ASN A 116 -7.44 13.13 2.95
C ASN A 116 -6.09 13.66 2.42
N VAL A 117 -4.97 13.28 3.05
CA VAL A 117 -3.62 13.62 2.56
C VAL A 117 -3.35 12.97 1.20
N ILE A 118 -3.70 11.69 1.03
CA ILE A 118 -3.54 10.98 -0.26
C ILE A 118 -4.42 11.64 -1.33
N ALA A 119 -5.66 11.96 -1.02
CA ALA A 119 -6.58 12.63 -1.94
C ALA A 119 -6.06 14.01 -2.37
N ALA A 120 -5.54 14.80 -1.44
CA ALA A 120 -4.91 16.08 -1.75
C ALA A 120 -3.71 15.92 -2.69
N THR A 121 -2.82 14.95 -2.42
CA THR A 121 -1.67 14.66 -3.29
C THR A 121 -2.10 14.23 -4.70
N ILE A 122 -3.11 13.36 -4.82
CA ILE A 122 -3.63 12.96 -6.14
C ILE A 122 -4.27 14.14 -6.86
N TYR A 123 -4.93 15.04 -6.14
CA TYR A 123 -5.53 16.25 -6.71
C TYR A 123 -4.47 17.22 -7.24
N GLU A 124 -3.40 17.44 -6.48
CA GLU A 124 -2.27 18.30 -6.88
C GLU A 124 -1.59 17.79 -8.17
N HIS A 125 -1.47 16.47 -8.33
CA HIS A 125 -0.85 15.84 -9.51
C HIS A 125 -1.87 15.24 -10.48
N TYR A 126 -3.09 15.75 -10.48
CA TYR A 126 -4.24 15.14 -11.15
C TYR A 126 -4.02 14.89 -12.64
N ASP A 127 -3.53 15.90 -13.37
CA ASP A 127 -3.31 15.80 -14.81
C ASP A 127 -2.18 14.83 -15.15
N ASP A 128 -1.09 14.85 -14.40
CA ASP A 128 0.04 13.94 -14.57
C ASP A 128 -0.37 12.49 -14.31
N ILE A 129 -1.13 12.26 -13.26
CA ILE A 129 -1.66 10.94 -12.91
C ILE A 129 -2.61 10.44 -14.02
N LEU A 130 -3.48 11.30 -14.56
CA LEU A 130 -4.38 10.91 -15.63
C LEU A 130 -3.69 10.71 -16.99
N ASN A 131 -2.51 11.29 -17.20
CA ASN A 131 -1.70 11.04 -18.38
C ASN A 131 -1.21 9.59 -18.47
N PHE A 132 -1.17 8.84 -17.35
CA PHE A 132 -0.96 7.40 -17.34
C PHE A 132 -1.90 6.65 -18.30
N TYR A 133 -3.13 7.11 -18.47
CA TYR A 133 -4.13 6.46 -19.32
C TYR A 133 -3.96 6.76 -20.82
N ILE A 134 -3.17 7.76 -21.18
CA ILE A 134 -2.93 8.11 -22.60
C ILE A 134 -2.00 7.05 -23.23
N ASN A 135 -0.91 6.71 -22.57
CA ASN A 135 0.11 5.80 -23.10
C ASN A 135 0.26 4.52 -22.28
N ARG A 136 -0.44 4.39 -21.15
CA ARG A 136 -0.21 3.35 -20.14
C ARG A 136 1.28 3.15 -19.83
N ALA A 137 2.03 4.26 -19.87
CA ALA A 137 3.43 4.27 -19.56
C ALA A 137 3.61 3.87 -18.10
N THR A 138 3.83 2.60 -17.88
CA THR A 138 4.17 2.06 -16.57
C THR A 138 5.63 2.36 -16.28
N ASN A 139 6.05 2.26 -15.02
CA ASN A 139 7.46 2.26 -14.65
C ASN A 139 8.26 1.11 -15.32
N ALA A 140 7.63 0.28 -16.16
CA ALA A 140 8.28 -0.85 -16.81
C ALA A 140 9.50 -0.43 -17.64
N ALA A 141 9.45 0.73 -18.30
CA ALA A 141 10.60 1.27 -19.01
C ALA A 141 11.71 1.69 -18.04
N ALA A 142 11.34 2.34 -16.92
CA ALA A 142 12.27 2.72 -15.86
C ALA A 142 12.81 1.48 -15.13
N GLU A 143 11.99 0.48 -14.85
CA GLU A 143 12.40 -0.79 -14.25
C GLU A 143 13.33 -1.57 -15.17
N SER A 144 13.04 -1.65 -16.48
CA SER A 144 13.92 -2.23 -17.49
C SER A 144 15.26 -1.51 -17.55
N PHE A 145 15.23 -0.18 -17.54
CA PHE A 145 16.45 0.62 -17.53
C PHE A 145 17.25 0.41 -16.24
N ASN A 146 16.61 0.41 -15.08
CA ASN A 146 17.25 0.12 -13.80
C ASN A 146 17.83 -1.30 -13.73
N ALA A 147 17.19 -2.29 -14.34
CA ALA A 147 17.72 -3.64 -14.44
C ALA A 147 18.99 -3.67 -15.30
N LYS A 148 19.01 -2.94 -16.43
CA LYS A 148 20.20 -2.78 -17.27
C LYS A 148 21.36 -2.10 -16.52
N ILE A 149 21.05 -1.05 -15.75
CA ILE A 149 22.06 -0.37 -14.89
C ILE A 149 22.64 -1.34 -13.85
N LYS A 150 21.78 -2.13 -13.18
CA LYS A 150 22.24 -3.13 -12.19
C LYS A 150 23.14 -4.18 -12.81
N LEU A 151 22.77 -4.69 -14.00
CA LEU A 151 23.58 -5.66 -14.73
C LEU A 151 24.92 -5.05 -15.16
N PHE A 152 24.90 -3.84 -15.70
CA PHE A 152 26.14 -3.13 -16.07
C PHE A 152 27.04 -2.93 -14.86
N ARG A 153 26.49 -2.50 -13.71
CA ARG A 153 27.25 -2.34 -12.47
C ARG A 153 27.85 -3.66 -11.98
N ALA A 154 27.15 -4.77 -12.13
CA ALA A 154 27.67 -6.09 -11.77
C ALA A 154 28.85 -6.52 -12.66
N ASN A 155 28.81 -6.16 -13.96
CA ASN A 155 29.86 -6.48 -14.93
C ASN A 155 31.10 -5.60 -14.78
N VAL A 156 30.98 -4.35 -14.32
CA VAL A 156 32.06 -3.42 -14.07
C VAL A 156 32.49 -3.41 -12.60
N ARG A 157 32.71 -4.58 -12.02
CA ARG A 157 33.15 -4.72 -10.63
C ARG A 157 34.41 -3.87 -10.35
N GLY A 158 34.37 -3.02 -9.30
CA GLY A 158 35.51 -2.22 -8.86
C GLY A 158 35.59 -0.81 -9.43
N VAL A 159 34.60 -0.34 -10.22
CA VAL A 159 34.56 1.06 -10.64
C VAL A 159 34.16 1.94 -9.45
N VAL A 160 35.09 2.68 -8.91
CA VAL A 160 34.93 3.62 -7.79
C VAL A 160 34.47 4.99 -8.29
N ASP A 161 34.86 5.37 -9.51
CA ASP A 161 34.52 6.66 -10.11
C ASP A 161 33.10 6.69 -10.62
N LYS A 162 32.24 7.47 -9.91
CA LYS A 162 30.82 7.66 -10.25
C LYS A 162 30.64 8.39 -11.57
N SER A 163 31.51 9.38 -11.89
CA SER A 163 31.39 10.18 -13.10
C SER A 163 31.70 9.34 -14.33
N PHE A 164 32.75 8.52 -14.28
CA PHE A 164 33.06 7.56 -15.33
C PHE A 164 31.96 6.51 -15.52
N PHE A 165 31.40 6.00 -14.44
CA PHE A 165 30.27 5.05 -14.49
C PHE A 165 29.06 5.66 -15.19
N LEU A 166 28.67 6.88 -14.81
CA LEU A 166 27.51 7.59 -15.42
C LEU A 166 27.81 7.92 -16.90
N PHE A 167 29.01 8.34 -17.24
CA PHE A 167 29.42 8.57 -18.63
C PHE A 167 29.27 7.30 -19.48
N ARG A 168 29.70 6.14 -18.97
CA ARG A 168 29.58 4.86 -19.66
C ARG A 168 28.13 4.46 -19.87
N ILE A 169 27.24 4.64 -18.85
CA ILE A 169 25.81 4.39 -18.95
C ILE A 169 25.16 5.30 -20.00
N ALA A 170 25.46 6.59 -19.97
CA ALA A 170 24.95 7.54 -20.94
C ALA A 170 25.33 7.14 -22.36
N LYS A 171 26.58 6.78 -22.58
CA LYS A 171 27.09 6.37 -23.91
C LYS A 171 26.46 5.07 -24.41
N LEU A 172 26.14 4.12 -23.51
CA LEU A 172 25.56 2.82 -23.91
C LEU A 172 24.04 2.83 -24.11
N TYR A 173 23.34 3.70 -23.39
CA TYR A 173 21.87 3.63 -23.32
C TYR A 173 21.14 4.91 -23.73
N ALA A 174 21.79 6.08 -23.74
CA ALA A 174 21.16 7.34 -24.12
C ALA A 174 21.33 7.65 -25.64
N TYR A 175 22.27 6.99 -26.32
CA TYR A 175 22.45 7.11 -27.75
C TYR A 175 22.30 5.72 -28.39
N PRO A 176 21.06 5.31 -28.75
CA PRO A 176 20.89 4.13 -29.58
C PRO A 176 21.51 4.42 -30.97
N HIS A 177 22.38 3.53 -31.42
CA HIS A 177 22.95 3.54 -32.77
C HIS A 177 21.93 3.19 -33.80
#